data_58b574cf615b0f9d62ca5526b9e35c82
#
_entry.id   58b574cf615b0f9d62ca5526b9e35c82
#
_cell.length_a   1.000
_cell.length_b   1.000
_cell.length_c   1.000
_cell.angle_alpha   90.00
_cell.angle_beta   90.00
_cell.angle_gamma   90.00
#
_symmetry.space_group_name_H-M   'P 1'
#
loop_
_entity.id
_entity.type
_entity.pdbx_description
1 polymer ?
#
loop_
_entity_poly.entity_id
_entity_poly.type
_entity_poly.pdbx_seq_one_letter_code
_entity_poly.pdbx_strand_id
1 'polypeptide(L)'
;MTHALRPLERLRRLVASVLHLPLSLVGLYAERNTPNEQYAVTVHEPYRLLEARLHRLGFVRNLVSSLKYRSYETDPETTVASWARYPDGALASDQQLHIGLFVGSDRETTDMYAHWEPSWIRHPVRHYRAEDVDAEEGIRRLRELFEREGIVYAVRPPSDRMG
;
A
#
# COMPACT_ATOMS: atom_id res chain seq x y z
N MET A 1 23.17 -7.30 -3.13
CA MET A 1 22.65 -8.34 -2.25
C MET A 1 21.14 -8.33 -2.35
N THR A 2 20.55 -9.32 -3.00
CA THR A 2 19.12 -9.50 -3.09
C THR A 2 18.55 -9.67 -1.69
N HIS A 3 17.70 -8.74 -1.26
CA HIS A 3 16.98 -8.89 0.00
C HIS A 3 16.06 -10.10 -0.11
N ALA A 4 16.49 -11.22 0.46
CA ALA A 4 15.64 -12.41 0.57
C ALA A 4 14.34 -12.00 1.30
N LEU A 5 13.23 -12.01 0.57
CA LEU A 5 11.91 -11.83 1.16
C LEU A 5 11.73 -12.85 2.29
N ARG A 6 11.13 -12.41 3.39
CA ARG A 6 10.77 -13.34 4.49
C ARG A 6 9.95 -14.50 3.92
N PRO A 7 10.09 -15.73 4.42
CA PRO A 7 9.34 -16.88 3.90
C PRO A 7 7.83 -16.65 3.82
N LEU A 8 7.27 -15.96 4.79
CA LEU A 8 5.86 -15.58 4.82
C LEU A 8 5.49 -14.65 3.67
N GLU A 9 6.36 -13.72 3.27
CA GLU A 9 6.11 -12.82 2.15
C GLU A 9 6.13 -13.56 0.80
N ARG A 10 7.03 -14.54 0.66
CA ARG A 10 7.03 -15.43 -0.52
C ARG A 10 5.74 -16.23 -0.63
N LEU A 11 5.28 -16.79 0.50
CA LEU A 11 4.03 -17.53 0.56
C LEU A 11 2.84 -16.64 0.18
N ARG A 12 2.78 -15.41 0.71
CA ARG A 12 1.73 -14.43 0.38
C ARG A 12 1.71 -14.10 -1.10
N ARG A 13 2.87 -13.85 -1.71
CA ARG A 13 2.98 -13.57 -3.15
C ARG A 13 2.53 -14.77 -3.98
N LEU A 14 2.90 -15.97 -3.57
CA LEU A 14 2.44 -17.20 -4.23
C LEU A 14 0.91 -17.33 -4.16
N VAL A 15 0.33 -17.16 -2.97
CA VAL A 15 -1.12 -17.23 -2.78
C VAL A 15 -1.83 -16.16 -3.61
N ALA A 16 -1.34 -14.91 -3.58
CA ALA A 16 -1.90 -13.83 -4.37
C ALA A 16 -1.81 -14.11 -5.89
N SER A 17 -0.71 -14.70 -6.36
CA SER A 17 -0.55 -15.09 -7.79
C SER A 17 -1.55 -16.17 -8.20
N VAL A 18 -1.77 -17.16 -7.35
CA VAL A 18 -2.74 -18.25 -7.62
C VAL A 18 -4.17 -17.71 -7.63
N LEU A 19 -4.51 -16.83 -6.69
CA LEU A 19 -5.86 -16.28 -6.58
C LEU A 19 -6.16 -15.20 -7.63
N HIS A 20 -5.14 -14.57 -8.19
CA HIS A 20 -5.31 -13.48 -9.15
C HIS A 20 -6.14 -13.89 -10.37
N LEU A 21 -5.82 -15.03 -10.99
CA LEU A 21 -6.51 -15.46 -12.21
C LEU A 21 -8.00 -15.72 -11.97
N PRO A 22 -8.43 -16.56 -11.01
CA PRO A 22 -9.84 -16.79 -10.78
C PRO A 22 -10.60 -15.52 -10.34
N LEU A 23 -9.99 -14.67 -9.52
CA LEU A 23 -10.64 -13.42 -9.08
C LEU A 23 -10.80 -12.43 -10.23
N SER A 24 -9.82 -12.33 -11.15
CA SER A 24 -9.92 -11.48 -12.33
C SER A 24 -10.99 -11.96 -13.31
N LEU A 25 -11.14 -13.28 -13.48
CA LEU A 25 -12.17 -13.87 -14.35
C LEU A 25 -13.59 -13.59 -13.89
N VAL A 26 -13.79 -13.46 -12.59
CA VAL A 26 -15.12 -13.12 -12.01
C VAL A 26 -15.29 -11.61 -11.77
N GLY A 27 -14.35 -10.78 -12.24
CA GLY A 27 -14.41 -9.33 -12.10
C GLY A 27 -14.25 -8.83 -10.65
N LEU A 28 -13.65 -9.64 -9.79
CA LEU A 28 -13.46 -9.33 -8.36
C LEU A 28 -12.03 -8.89 -8.03
N TYR A 29 -11.19 -8.65 -9.02
CA TYR A 29 -9.81 -8.26 -8.74
C TYR A 29 -9.54 -6.82 -9.17
N ALA A 30 -9.19 -6.02 -8.18
CA ALA A 30 -8.71 -4.67 -8.42
C ALA A 30 -7.34 -4.67 -9.12
N GLU A 31 -7.04 -3.59 -9.82
CA GLU A 31 -5.83 -3.40 -10.58
C GLU A 31 -4.56 -3.68 -9.77
N ARG A 32 -3.60 -4.34 -10.39
CA ARG A 32 -2.25 -4.50 -9.85
C ARG A 32 -1.47 -3.18 -9.88
N ASN A 33 -1.83 -2.32 -10.81
CA ASN A 33 -1.21 -1.03 -10.99
C ASN A 33 -1.61 -0.09 -9.85
N THR A 34 -0.62 0.62 -9.29
CA THR A 34 -0.85 1.69 -8.32
C THR A 34 -0.73 3.02 -9.05
N PRO A 35 -1.83 3.73 -9.28
CA PRO A 35 -1.83 4.98 -10.02
C PRO A 35 -0.97 6.06 -9.33
N ASN A 36 -0.37 6.94 -10.13
CA ASN A 36 0.45 8.04 -9.60
C ASN A 36 -0.37 9.01 -8.75
N GLU A 37 -1.66 9.14 -9.02
CA GLU A 37 -2.61 9.97 -8.27
C GLU A 37 -2.74 9.53 -6.80
N GLN A 38 -2.37 8.29 -6.50
CA GLN A 38 -2.35 7.77 -5.13
C GLN A 38 -1.02 8.05 -4.41
N TYR A 39 -0.01 8.65 -5.08
CA TYR A 39 1.24 8.99 -4.43
C TYR A 39 1.01 9.99 -3.29
N ALA A 40 1.40 9.60 -2.10
CA ALA A 40 1.20 10.41 -0.91
C ALA A 40 2.46 11.13 -0.47
N VAL A 41 3.52 10.38 -0.18
CA VAL A 41 4.76 10.90 0.40
C VAL A 41 5.95 9.98 0.09
N THR A 42 7.15 10.53 0.21
CA THR A 42 8.40 9.77 0.36
C THR A 42 8.96 10.00 1.76
N VAL A 43 9.26 8.92 2.46
CA VAL A 43 9.91 8.94 3.77
C VAL A 43 11.38 8.55 3.60
N HIS A 44 12.30 9.34 4.19
CA HIS A 44 13.74 9.07 4.18
C HIS A 44 14.11 8.05 5.26
N GLU A 45 13.51 6.89 5.16
CA GLU A 45 13.79 5.72 6.01
C GLU A 45 13.67 4.45 5.18
N PRO A 46 14.55 3.46 5.43
CA PRO A 46 14.37 2.12 4.88
C PRO A 46 13.03 1.53 5.32
N TYR A 47 12.34 0.86 4.41
CA TYR A 47 10.99 0.34 4.65
C TYR A 47 10.82 -0.49 5.93
N ARG A 48 11.88 -1.19 6.39
CA ARG A 48 11.82 -2.01 7.61
C ARG A 48 11.63 -1.18 8.89
N LEU A 49 12.22 0.00 8.94
CA LEU A 49 12.02 0.91 10.07
C LEU A 49 10.63 1.52 10.02
N LEU A 50 10.21 1.90 8.81
CA LEU A 50 8.87 2.43 8.59
C LEU A 50 7.77 1.41 8.92
N GLU A 51 7.95 0.12 8.58
CA GLU A 51 7.02 -0.95 8.96
C GLU A 51 6.78 -1.01 10.48
N ALA A 52 7.86 -0.92 11.27
CA ALA A 52 7.74 -0.94 12.73
C ALA A 52 6.99 0.29 13.27
N ARG A 53 7.14 1.47 12.63
CA ARG A 53 6.37 2.66 12.97
C ARG A 53 4.89 2.49 12.59
N LEU A 54 4.60 2.04 11.38
CA LEU A 54 3.23 1.81 10.92
C LEU A 54 2.46 0.85 11.83
N HIS A 55 3.11 -0.20 12.28
CA HIS A 55 2.49 -1.11 13.24
C HIS A 55 2.10 -0.40 14.56
N ARG A 56 2.98 0.48 15.09
CA ARG A 56 2.66 1.28 16.29
C ARG A 56 1.53 2.29 16.05
N LEU A 57 1.38 2.75 14.80
CA LEU A 57 0.29 3.65 14.39
C LEU A 57 -1.03 2.93 14.11
N GLY A 58 -1.10 1.63 14.41
CA GLY A 58 -2.31 0.83 14.27
C GLY A 58 -2.57 0.32 12.86
N PHE A 59 -1.56 0.38 11.97
CA PHE A 59 -1.67 -0.32 10.68
C PHE A 59 -1.45 -1.81 10.85
N VAL A 60 -2.21 -2.58 10.11
CA VAL A 60 -2.06 -4.03 9.98
C VAL A 60 -1.70 -4.40 8.55
N ARG A 61 -0.92 -5.47 8.38
CA ARG A 61 -0.56 -5.97 7.04
C ARG A 61 -1.80 -6.41 6.29
N ASN A 62 -1.98 -5.87 5.09
CA ASN A 62 -2.99 -6.40 4.19
C ASN A 62 -2.46 -7.69 3.54
N LEU A 63 -3.12 -8.81 3.83
CA LEU A 63 -2.67 -10.13 3.40
C LEU A 63 -2.91 -10.40 1.92
N VAL A 64 -3.83 -9.70 1.28
CA VAL A 64 -4.27 -10.00 -0.09
C VAL A 64 -3.58 -9.12 -1.13
N SER A 65 -3.10 -7.94 -0.75
CA SER A 65 -2.57 -6.94 -1.68
C SER A 65 -1.03 -6.95 -1.78
N SER A 66 -0.45 -8.05 -2.23
CA SER A 66 1.02 -8.22 -2.25
C SER A 66 1.67 -8.11 -3.64
N LEU A 67 0.90 -7.84 -4.69
CA LEU A 67 1.39 -7.86 -6.08
C LEU A 67 1.10 -6.55 -6.83
N LYS A 68 1.08 -5.42 -6.11
CA LYS A 68 0.95 -4.11 -6.73
C LYS A 68 2.31 -3.60 -7.22
N TYR A 69 2.33 -2.88 -8.33
CA TYR A 69 3.48 -2.16 -8.86
C TYR A 69 3.09 -0.72 -9.19
N ARG A 70 4.08 0.17 -9.27
CA ARG A 70 3.84 1.56 -9.67
C ARG A 70 3.58 1.67 -11.16
N SER A 71 2.81 2.66 -11.60
CA SER A 71 2.40 2.83 -13.00
C SER A 71 3.56 2.89 -14.00
N TYR A 72 4.71 3.39 -13.57
CA TYR A 72 5.91 3.54 -14.40
C TYR A 72 6.92 2.39 -14.20
N GLU A 73 6.62 1.41 -13.37
CA GLU A 73 7.48 0.26 -13.10
C GLU A 73 6.80 -1.03 -13.57
N THR A 74 7.56 -1.87 -14.24
CA THR A 74 7.11 -3.20 -14.66
C THR A 74 7.54 -4.30 -13.69
N ASP A 75 8.42 -3.97 -12.73
CA ASP A 75 8.96 -4.94 -11.78
C ASP A 75 8.13 -4.97 -10.48
N PRO A 76 7.37 -6.06 -10.22
CA PRO A 76 6.61 -6.20 -8.98
C PRO A 76 7.48 -6.39 -7.73
N GLU A 77 8.80 -6.57 -7.89
CA GLU A 77 9.71 -6.70 -6.74
C GLU A 77 9.89 -5.41 -5.96
N THR A 78 9.55 -4.26 -6.54
CA THR A 78 9.64 -2.95 -5.87
C THR A 78 8.56 -2.75 -4.81
N THR A 79 7.42 -3.45 -4.93
CA THR A 79 6.38 -3.42 -3.89
C THR A 79 6.85 -4.20 -2.67
N VAL A 80 7.05 -3.51 -1.56
CA VAL A 80 7.53 -4.15 -0.34
C VAL A 80 6.39 -4.62 0.53
N ALA A 81 5.34 -3.82 0.65
CA ALA A 81 4.26 -4.10 1.57
C ALA A 81 2.98 -3.32 1.25
N SER A 82 1.88 -3.88 1.66
CA SER A 82 0.58 -3.24 1.69
C SER A 82 0.02 -3.31 3.11
N TRP A 83 -0.53 -2.19 3.60
CA TRP A 83 -1.01 -2.03 4.96
C TRP A 83 -2.36 -1.34 4.97
N ALA A 84 -3.17 -1.67 5.95
CA ALA A 84 -4.46 -1.02 6.18
C ALA A 84 -4.59 -0.54 7.62
N ARG A 85 -5.25 0.60 7.82
CA ARG A 85 -5.63 1.12 9.12
C ARG A 85 -7.13 1.32 9.18
N TYR A 86 -7.72 0.84 10.25
CA TYR A 86 -9.16 0.85 10.49
C TYR A 86 -9.46 1.83 11.63
N PRO A 87 -10.18 2.95 11.38
CA PRO A 87 -10.43 3.97 12.41
C PRO A 87 -11.12 3.42 13.66
N ASP A 88 -12.12 2.58 13.46
CA ASP A 88 -12.98 2.05 14.53
C ASP A 88 -12.66 0.57 14.84
N GLY A 89 -11.49 0.10 14.39
CA GLY A 89 -11.10 -1.31 14.48
C GLY A 89 -11.56 -2.14 13.28
N ALA A 90 -10.86 -3.24 13.02
CA ALA A 90 -10.99 -4.01 11.78
C ALA A 90 -12.41 -4.55 11.52
N LEU A 91 -13.15 -4.92 12.56
CA LEU A 91 -14.50 -5.49 12.43
C LEU A 91 -15.60 -4.41 12.40
N ALA A 92 -15.30 -3.19 12.86
CA ALA A 92 -16.29 -2.12 12.98
C ALA A 92 -16.20 -1.08 11.85
N SER A 93 -15.01 -0.87 11.27
CA SER A 93 -14.80 0.16 10.25
C SER A 93 -15.46 -0.19 8.92
N ASP A 94 -16.30 0.69 8.40
CA ASP A 94 -16.84 0.59 7.05
C ASP A 94 -15.79 0.92 5.99
N GLN A 95 -14.83 1.76 6.35
CA GLN A 95 -13.76 2.25 5.50
C GLN A 95 -12.40 1.93 6.11
N GLN A 96 -11.37 1.91 5.28
CA GLN A 96 -9.98 1.74 5.69
C GLN A 96 -9.05 2.71 4.96
N LEU A 97 -7.99 3.15 5.65
CA LEU A 97 -6.86 3.79 5.00
C LEU A 97 -5.91 2.71 4.51
N HIS A 98 -5.84 2.54 3.21
CA HIS A 98 -4.95 1.59 2.56
C HIS A 98 -3.69 2.29 2.07
N ILE A 99 -2.53 1.70 2.35
CA ILE A 99 -1.24 2.22 1.91
C ILE A 99 -0.40 1.13 1.25
N GLY A 100 0.25 1.50 0.15
CA GLY A 100 1.28 0.70 -0.51
C GLY A 100 2.66 1.27 -0.24
N LEU A 101 3.64 0.43 0.06
CA LEU A 101 5.03 0.81 0.25
C LEU A 101 5.88 0.30 -0.90
N PHE A 102 6.71 1.18 -1.45
CA PHE A 102 7.65 0.87 -2.51
C PHE A 102 9.05 1.35 -2.12
N VAL A 103 10.05 0.53 -2.36
CA VAL A 103 11.45 0.91 -2.09
C VAL A 103 11.86 1.97 -3.11
N GLY A 104 12.45 3.06 -2.63
CA GLY A 104 13.09 4.05 -3.49
C GLY A 104 14.33 3.48 -4.20
N SER A 105 14.73 4.10 -5.29
CA SER A 105 15.87 3.67 -6.09
C SER A 105 17.20 3.64 -5.32
N ASP A 106 17.33 4.50 -4.32
CA ASP A 106 18.48 4.59 -3.42
C ASP A 106 18.44 3.55 -2.28
N ARG A 107 17.31 2.85 -2.09
CA ARG A 107 17.02 1.92 -0.99
C ARG A 107 17.03 2.54 0.42
N GLU A 108 17.29 3.83 0.52
CA GLU A 108 17.28 4.61 1.75
C GLU A 108 15.92 5.31 1.97
N THR A 109 15.14 5.41 0.90
CA THR A 109 13.82 6.01 0.90
C THR A 109 12.73 4.98 0.70
N THR A 110 11.53 5.30 1.19
CA THR A 110 10.30 4.53 0.95
C THR A 110 9.23 5.44 0.41
N ASP A 111 8.76 5.14 -0.80
CA ASP A 111 7.63 5.83 -1.41
C ASP A 111 6.32 5.21 -0.92
N MET A 112 5.36 6.06 -0.58
CA MET A 112 4.08 5.64 -0.06
C MET A 112 2.95 6.14 -0.95
N TYR A 113 2.06 5.24 -1.26
CA TYR A 113 0.82 5.49 -1.98
C TYR A 113 -0.34 5.23 -1.04
N ALA A 114 -1.36 6.07 -1.07
CA ALA A 114 -2.48 5.98 -0.15
C ALA A 114 -3.80 6.20 -0.85
N HIS A 115 -4.82 5.51 -0.38
CA HIS A 115 -6.21 5.78 -0.73
C HIS A 115 -7.13 5.38 0.42
N TRP A 116 -8.29 6.01 0.46
CA TRP A 116 -9.39 5.69 1.32
C TRP A 116 -10.36 4.82 0.57
N GLU A 117 -10.78 3.71 1.13
CA GLU A 117 -11.59 2.72 0.42
C GLU A 117 -12.49 1.92 1.36
N PRO A 118 -13.55 1.25 0.85
CA PRO A 118 -14.33 0.31 1.64
C PRO A 118 -13.46 -0.76 2.29
N SER A 119 -13.70 -1.01 3.57
CA SER A 119 -13.00 -2.06 4.32
C SER A 119 -13.16 -3.42 3.65
N TRP A 120 -12.06 -4.11 3.36
CA TRP A 120 -12.11 -5.43 2.74
C TRP A 120 -12.75 -6.49 3.64
N ILE A 121 -12.80 -6.26 4.96
CA ILE A 121 -13.41 -7.16 5.94
C ILE A 121 -14.92 -7.06 5.89
N ARG A 122 -15.45 -5.84 5.87
CA ARG A 122 -16.91 -5.61 5.88
C ARG A 122 -17.54 -5.55 4.50
N HIS A 123 -16.78 -5.08 3.52
CA HIS A 123 -17.25 -4.86 2.15
C HIS A 123 -16.33 -5.51 1.11
N PRO A 124 -16.06 -6.84 1.19
CA PRO A 124 -15.07 -7.50 0.34
C PRO A 124 -15.36 -7.32 -1.15
N VAL A 125 -16.61 -7.38 -1.58
CA VAL A 125 -16.97 -7.24 -3.00
C VAL A 125 -16.69 -5.84 -3.51
N ARG A 126 -17.10 -4.79 -2.77
CA ARG A 126 -16.83 -3.39 -3.13
C ARG A 126 -15.33 -3.10 -3.15
N HIS A 127 -14.61 -3.59 -2.14
CA HIS A 127 -13.15 -3.45 -2.07
C HIS A 127 -12.46 -4.09 -3.27
N TYR A 128 -12.81 -5.34 -3.63
CA TYR A 128 -12.20 -6.02 -4.78
C TYR A 128 -12.56 -5.41 -6.12
N ARG A 129 -13.71 -4.77 -6.24
CA ARG A 129 -14.10 -4.01 -7.42
C ARG A 129 -13.52 -2.60 -7.48
N ALA A 130 -12.75 -2.19 -6.47
CA ALA A 130 -12.24 -0.84 -6.31
C ALA A 130 -13.35 0.24 -6.38
N GLU A 131 -14.55 -0.09 -5.85
CA GLU A 131 -15.65 0.86 -5.75
C GLU A 131 -15.35 1.88 -4.64
N ASP A 132 -15.65 3.16 -4.90
CA ASP A 132 -15.49 4.26 -3.94
C ASP A 132 -14.07 4.42 -3.39
N VAL A 133 -13.06 4.22 -4.23
CA VAL A 133 -11.66 4.51 -3.91
C VAL A 133 -11.42 6.01 -4.02
N ASP A 134 -11.00 6.64 -2.92
CA ASP A 134 -10.69 8.06 -2.82
C ASP A 134 -9.19 8.26 -2.51
N ALA A 135 -8.42 8.63 -3.54
CA ALA A 135 -6.99 8.87 -3.41
C ALA A 135 -6.71 10.15 -2.62
N GLU A 136 -7.47 11.23 -2.85
CA GLU A 136 -7.26 12.52 -2.21
C GLU A 136 -7.48 12.42 -0.70
N GLU A 137 -8.57 11.81 -0.28
CA GLU A 137 -8.88 11.58 1.12
C GLU A 137 -7.83 10.65 1.78
N GLY A 138 -7.40 9.60 1.10
CA GLY A 138 -6.36 8.71 1.60
C GLY A 138 -5.03 9.42 1.83
N ILE A 139 -4.59 10.23 0.86
CA ILE A 139 -3.37 11.04 0.96
C ILE A 139 -3.47 12.06 2.10
N ARG A 140 -4.58 12.77 2.20
CA ARG A 140 -4.83 13.74 3.27
C ARG A 140 -4.72 13.08 4.65
N ARG A 141 -5.41 11.97 4.86
CA ARG A 141 -5.39 11.22 6.13
C ARG A 141 -4.00 10.72 6.51
N LEU A 142 -3.24 10.23 5.53
CA LEU A 142 -1.88 9.76 5.79
C LEU A 142 -0.97 10.91 6.21
N ARG A 143 -1.02 12.05 5.52
CA ARG A 143 -0.22 13.23 5.83
C ARG A 143 -0.56 13.80 7.20
N GLU A 144 -1.83 13.97 7.52
CA GLU A 144 -2.28 14.42 8.84
C GLU A 144 -1.82 13.48 9.97
N LEU A 145 -1.85 12.18 9.72
CA LEU A 145 -1.32 11.20 10.66
C LEU A 145 0.18 11.40 10.88
N PHE A 146 0.95 11.56 9.80
CA PHE A 146 2.40 11.71 9.87
C PHE A 146 2.81 13.03 10.55
N GLU A 147 2.13 14.12 10.24
CA GLU A 147 2.33 15.43 10.90
C GLU A 147 2.08 15.32 12.40
N ARG A 148 0.98 14.73 12.82
CA ARG A 148 0.65 14.53 14.24
C ARG A 148 1.68 13.67 14.96
N GLU A 149 2.26 12.68 14.29
CA GLU A 149 3.25 11.75 14.85
C GLU A 149 4.71 12.22 14.64
N GLY A 150 4.90 13.41 14.08
CA GLY A 150 6.22 13.98 13.84
C GLY A 150 7.09 13.20 12.83
N ILE A 151 6.46 12.50 11.90
CA ILE A 151 7.16 11.76 10.85
C ILE A 151 7.49 12.74 9.72
N VAL A 152 8.79 12.93 9.45
CA VAL A 152 9.27 13.81 8.40
C VAL A 152 9.16 13.10 7.03
N TYR A 153 8.60 13.80 6.06
CA TYR A 153 8.41 13.26 4.71
C TYR A 153 8.60 14.35 3.63
N ALA A 154 8.80 13.91 2.39
CA ALA A 154 8.79 14.76 1.20
C ALA A 154 7.53 14.46 0.36
N VAL A 155 7.06 15.46 -0.40
CA VAL A 155 5.86 15.38 -1.26
C VAL A 155 6.23 15.37 -2.75
N ARG A 156 7.47 15.07 -3.08
CA ARG A 156 7.94 15.06 -4.47
C ARG A 156 7.78 13.65 -5.04
N PRO A 157 6.96 13.46 -6.09
CA PRO A 157 6.77 12.16 -6.73
C PRO A 157 8.10 11.58 -7.26
N PRO A 158 8.26 10.27 -7.26
CA PRO A 158 9.46 9.61 -7.80
C PRO A 158 9.69 9.90 -9.29
N SER A 159 8.61 10.02 -10.08
CA SER A 159 8.67 10.36 -11.51
C SER A 159 9.38 11.68 -11.82
N ASP A 160 9.35 12.64 -10.88
CA ASP A 160 10.02 13.94 -11.03
C ASP A 160 11.52 13.87 -10.75
N ARG A 161 12.04 12.71 -10.35
CA ARG A 161 13.46 12.50 -10.04
C ARG A 161 14.25 11.92 -11.23
N MET A 162 13.54 11.54 -12.29
CA MET A 162 14.14 10.93 -13.48
C MET A 162 14.41 11.94 -14.61
N GLY A 163 14.41 13.24 -14.29
CA GLY A 163 14.77 14.32 -15.19
C GLY A 163 16.24 14.72 -15.09
#